data_eee4b5b0e882051016e127f278c93082
#
_entry.id   eee4b5b0e882051016e127f278c93082
#
_cell.length_a   1.000
_cell.length_b   1.000
_cell.length_c   1.000
_cell.angle_alpha   90.00
_cell.angle_beta   90.00
_cell.angle_gamma   90.00
#
_symmetry.space_group_name_H-M   'P 1'
#
loop_
_entity.id
_entity.type
_entity.pdbx_description
1 polymer ?
#
loop_
_entity_poly.entity_id
_entity_poly.type
_entity_poly.pdbx_seq_one_letter_code
_entity_poly.pdbx_strand_id
1 'polypeptide(L)'
;MPFTQISMTEGKPVEFRTTLMEQVYLAMRDTINIPEDDRFATISEHKPENINNSGSYLGIDRSADVIFIQITLNHGRSTDQKKALYAKIAERLSDSLDVRPEDIVVNLVEVHPQDWSLGNGEGQYA
;
A
#
# COMPACT_ATOMS: atom_id res chain seq x y z
N MET A 1 7.67 11.55 -0.49
CA MET A 1 6.62 11.50 0.54
C MET A 1 5.46 10.64 0.07
N PRO A 2 5.30 9.42 0.55
CA PRO A 2 4.12 8.62 0.22
C PRO A 2 3.05 8.69 1.31
N PHE A 3 1.81 8.55 0.88
CA PHE A 3 0.66 8.33 1.76
C PHE A 3 -0.03 7.04 1.32
N THR A 4 -0.10 6.07 2.21
CA THR A 4 -0.65 4.74 1.92
C THR A 4 -2.06 4.62 2.48
N GLN A 5 -3.00 4.24 1.65
CA GLN A 5 -4.38 3.94 2.03
C GLN A 5 -4.67 2.49 1.72
N ILE A 6 -5.05 1.74 2.75
CA ILE A 6 -5.29 0.30 2.63
C ILE A 6 -6.76 0.03 2.91
N SER A 7 -7.39 -0.79 2.06
CA SER A 7 -8.77 -1.23 2.25
C SER A 7 -8.81 -2.76 2.29
N MET A 8 -9.51 -3.32 3.26
CA MET A 8 -9.58 -4.76 3.47
C MET A 8 -10.87 -5.13 4.18
N THR A 9 -11.19 -6.42 4.18
CA THR A 9 -12.32 -6.96 4.94
C THR A 9 -12.01 -6.87 6.43
N GLU A 10 -13.03 -6.52 7.24
CA GLU A 10 -12.91 -6.50 8.70
C GLU A 10 -12.67 -7.89 9.27
N GLY A 11 -12.15 -7.97 10.49
CA GLY A 11 -12.00 -9.22 11.25
C GLY A 11 -10.56 -9.60 11.57
N LYS A 12 -9.57 -8.92 11.01
CA LYS A 12 -8.18 -9.19 11.37
C LYS A 12 -7.82 -8.48 12.68
N PRO A 13 -6.95 -9.07 13.52
CA PRO A 13 -6.55 -8.42 14.79
C PRO A 13 -5.70 -7.18 14.57
N VAL A 14 -5.59 -6.37 15.62
CA VAL A 14 -4.79 -5.13 15.57
C VAL A 14 -3.36 -5.39 15.13
N GLU A 15 -2.74 -6.47 15.62
CA GLU A 15 -1.36 -6.82 15.29
C GLU A 15 -1.17 -7.09 13.80
N PHE A 16 -2.17 -7.69 13.15
CA PHE A 16 -2.14 -7.88 11.71
C PHE A 16 -2.11 -6.53 10.99
N ARG A 17 -2.98 -5.61 11.39
CA ARG A 17 -3.08 -4.30 10.74
C ARG A 17 -1.84 -3.45 10.95
N THR A 18 -1.28 -3.41 12.17
CA THR A 18 -0.05 -2.64 12.42
C THR A 18 1.14 -3.23 11.66
N THR A 19 1.24 -4.56 11.60
CA THR A 19 2.29 -5.22 10.82
C THR A 19 2.11 -4.95 9.32
N LEU A 20 0.89 -4.95 8.83
CA LEU A 20 0.59 -4.66 7.42
C LEU A 20 1.13 -3.28 7.03
N MET A 21 0.81 -2.25 7.80
CA MET A 21 1.30 -0.89 7.53
C MET A 21 2.83 -0.82 7.59
N GLU A 22 3.45 -1.45 8.58
CA GLU A 22 4.91 -1.44 8.71
C GLU A 22 5.60 -2.16 7.56
N GLN A 23 5.07 -3.31 7.13
CA GLN A 23 5.67 -4.06 6.03
C GLN A 23 5.56 -3.32 4.68
N VAL A 24 4.47 -2.61 4.45
CA VAL A 24 4.35 -1.76 3.25
C VAL A 24 5.36 -0.61 3.31
N TYR A 25 5.53 0.03 4.46
CA TYR A 25 6.54 1.05 4.67
C TYR A 25 7.94 0.50 4.38
N LEU A 26 8.29 -0.66 4.93
CA LEU A 26 9.61 -1.28 4.70
C LEU A 26 9.82 -1.65 3.24
N ALA A 27 8.78 -2.09 2.54
CA ALA A 27 8.87 -2.36 1.11
C ALA A 27 9.23 -1.09 0.31
N MET A 28 8.66 0.05 0.68
CA MET A 28 9.00 1.33 0.07
C MET A 28 10.44 1.75 0.41
N ARG A 29 10.88 1.52 1.63
CA ARG A 29 12.29 1.75 2.02
C ARG A 29 13.24 0.92 1.17
N ASP A 30 12.91 -0.34 0.92
CA ASP A 30 13.77 -1.27 0.18
C ASP A 30 13.87 -0.92 -1.31
N THR A 31 12.85 -0.29 -1.89
CA THR A 31 12.74 -0.20 -3.36
C THR A 31 12.72 1.21 -3.92
N ILE A 32 12.13 2.17 -3.21
CA ILE A 32 11.95 3.52 -3.76
C ILE A 32 12.58 4.61 -2.86
N ASN A 33 13.40 4.22 -1.91
CA ASN A 33 14.25 5.11 -1.10
C ASN A 33 13.49 6.25 -0.40
N ILE A 34 12.39 5.95 0.26
CA ILE A 34 11.70 6.96 1.07
C ILE A 34 12.52 7.25 2.34
N PRO A 35 12.38 8.46 2.92
CA PRO A 35 13.08 8.79 4.17
C PRO A 35 12.68 7.87 5.32
N GLU A 36 13.59 7.70 6.27
CA GLU A 36 13.30 7.01 7.53
C GLU A 36 12.18 7.76 8.28
N ASP A 37 11.31 7.02 8.93
CA ASP A 37 10.14 7.53 9.66
C ASP A 37 9.08 8.24 8.79
N ASP A 38 9.18 8.15 7.48
CA ASP A 38 8.15 8.65 6.57
C ASP A 38 6.99 7.63 6.52
N ARG A 39 6.24 7.55 7.62
CA ARG A 39 5.14 6.59 7.81
C ARG A 39 3.81 7.32 7.86
N PHE A 40 3.15 7.43 6.72
CA PHE A 40 1.81 7.98 6.63
C PHE A 40 0.91 6.92 6.01
N ALA A 41 0.04 6.34 6.82
CA ALA A 41 -0.82 5.25 6.36
C ALA A 41 -2.13 5.22 7.15
N THR A 42 -3.18 4.77 6.48
CA THR A 42 -4.46 4.45 7.11
C THR A 42 -4.93 3.09 6.62
N ILE A 43 -5.74 2.42 7.44
CA ILE A 43 -6.46 1.20 7.06
C ILE A 43 -7.94 1.45 7.24
N SER A 44 -8.72 1.16 6.19
CA SER A 44 -10.18 1.13 6.23
C SER A 44 -10.65 -0.31 6.17
N GLU A 45 -11.44 -0.72 7.14
CA GLU A 45 -12.02 -2.05 7.19
C GLU A 45 -13.45 -2.01 6.66
N HIS A 46 -13.82 -3.01 5.87
CA HIS A 46 -15.12 -3.09 5.22
C HIS A 46 -15.81 -4.40 5.54
N LYS A 47 -17.12 -4.38 5.61
CA LYS A 47 -17.91 -5.62 5.63
C LYS A 47 -17.74 -6.33 4.29
N PRO A 48 -17.80 -7.68 4.27
CA PRO A 48 -17.61 -8.44 3.02
C PRO A 48 -18.50 -7.98 1.87
N GLU A 49 -19.73 -7.59 2.13
CA GLU A 49 -20.68 -7.15 1.11
C GLU A 49 -20.29 -5.81 0.46
N ASN A 50 -19.33 -5.09 1.05
CA ASN A 50 -18.86 -3.78 0.56
C ASN A 50 -17.53 -3.89 -0.20
N ILE A 51 -17.07 -5.11 -0.52
CA ILE A 51 -15.85 -5.34 -1.28
C ILE A 51 -16.18 -6.19 -2.51
N ASN A 52 -15.71 -5.72 -3.67
CA ASN A 52 -15.73 -6.49 -4.90
C ASN A 52 -14.30 -6.60 -5.41
N ASN A 53 -13.79 -7.83 -5.54
CA ASN A 53 -12.41 -8.09 -5.94
C ASN A 53 -12.27 -8.64 -7.37
N SER A 54 -13.38 -8.74 -8.10
CA SER A 54 -13.40 -9.26 -9.48
C SER A 54 -12.83 -10.68 -9.65
N GLY A 55 -12.66 -11.41 -8.56
CA GLY A 55 -12.34 -12.84 -8.46
C GLY A 55 -11.23 -13.40 -9.37
N SER A 56 -11.30 -13.20 -10.69
CA SER A 56 -10.44 -13.90 -11.65
C SER A 56 -9.83 -13.01 -12.73
N TYR A 57 -9.95 -11.70 -12.61
CA TYR A 57 -9.41 -10.76 -13.61
C TYR A 57 -7.91 -11.01 -13.82
N LEU A 58 -7.46 -11.06 -15.08
CA LEU A 58 -6.10 -11.37 -15.52
C LEU A 58 -5.64 -12.78 -15.11
N GLY A 59 -6.57 -13.71 -14.87
CA GLY A 59 -6.25 -15.08 -14.47
C GLY A 59 -5.73 -15.20 -13.04
N ILE A 60 -5.90 -14.18 -12.22
CA ILE A 60 -5.47 -14.18 -10.83
C ILE A 60 -6.67 -14.56 -9.96
N ASP A 61 -6.53 -15.64 -9.19
CA ASP A 61 -7.59 -16.15 -8.34
C ASP A 61 -7.56 -15.48 -6.96
N ARG A 62 -8.35 -14.44 -6.79
CA ARG A 62 -8.44 -13.66 -5.56
C ARG A 62 -9.46 -14.26 -4.60
N SER A 63 -9.22 -14.11 -3.31
CA SER A 63 -10.12 -14.57 -2.25
C SER A 63 -10.83 -13.39 -1.57
N ALA A 64 -11.68 -13.73 -0.57
CA ALA A 64 -12.33 -12.71 0.26
C ALA A 64 -11.33 -11.90 1.12
N ASP A 65 -10.09 -12.38 1.24
CA ASP A 65 -9.04 -11.69 2.01
C ASP A 65 -8.21 -10.71 1.17
N VAL A 66 -8.73 -10.27 0.03
CA VAL A 66 -8.05 -9.29 -0.83
C VAL A 66 -7.73 -8.00 -0.06
N ILE A 67 -6.55 -7.47 -0.33
CA ILE A 67 -6.08 -6.21 0.26
C ILE A 67 -5.80 -5.23 -0.87
N PHE A 68 -6.46 -4.08 -0.84
CA PHE A 68 -6.20 -2.99 -1.77
C PHE A 68 -5.26 -1.99 -1.11
N ILE A 69 -4.14 -1.71 -1.76
CA ILE A 69 -3.12 -0.79 -1.27
C ILE A 69 -2.96 0.33 -2.30
N GLN A 70 -3.41 1.54 -1.95
CA GLN A 70 -3.21 2.71 -2.78
C GLN A 70 -2.14 3.59 -2.15
N ILE A 71 -1.12 3.91 -2.93
CA ILE A 71 -0.02 4.76 -2.47
C ILE A 71 0.03 6.02 -3.32
N THR A 72 -0.18 7.16 -2.68
CA THR A 72 0.03 8.47 -3.30
C THR A 72 1.46 8.88 -3.04
N LEU A 73 2.19 9.21 -4.09
CA LEU A 73 3.62 9.54 -3.99
C LEU A 73 4.01 10.53 -5.09
N ASN A 74 5.16 11.19 -4.91
CA ASN A 74 5.70 12.08 -5.93
C ASN A 74 6.08 11.30 -7.19
N HIS A 75 5.83 11.91 -8.35
CA HIS A 75 6.29 11.37 -9.62
C HIS A 75 7.81 11.27 -9.68
N GLY A 76 8.33 10.48 -10.60
CA GLY A 76 9.76 10.40 -10.88
C GLY A 76 10.38 9.02 -10.72
N ARG A 77 9.68 8.05 -10.12
CA ARG A 77 10.18 6.68 -10.04
C ARG A 77 10.02 5.99 -11.39
N SER A 78 11.01 5.17 -11.74
CA SER A 78 10.97 4.39 -12.97
C SER A 78 9.96 3.25 -12.91
N THR A 79 9.60 2.70 -14.07
CA THR A 79 8.76 1.50 -14.15
C THR A 79 9.40 0.34 -13.38
N ASP A 80 10.72 0.17 -13.50
CA ASP A 80 11.43 -0.91 -12.81
C ASP A 80 11.36 -0.76 -11.29
N GLN A 81 11.49 0.47 -10.77
CA GLN A 81 11.32 0.73 -9.34
C GLN A 81 9.90 0.41 -8.87
N LYS A 82 8.90 0.77 -9.66
CA LYS A 82 7.50 0.46 -9.32
C LYS A 82 7.25 -1.05 -9.32
N LYS A 83 7.75 -1.78 -10.30
CA LYS A 83 7.65 -3.24 -10.35
C LYS A 83 8.35 -3.87 -9.14
N ALA A 84 9.52 -3.38 -8.77
CA ALA A 84 10.25 -3.85 -7.59
C ALA A 84 9.43 -3.61 -6.31
N LEU A 85 8.75 -2.47 -6.21
CA LEU A 85 7.88 -2.17 -5.07
C LEU A 85 6.73 -3.17 -4.98
N TYR A 86 6.03 -3.45 -6.08
CA TYR A 86 4.94 -4.43 -6.08
C TYR A 86 5.42 -5.81 -5.62
N ALA A 87 6.55 -6.26 -6.16
CA ALA A 87 7.13 -7.55 -5.79
C ALA A 87 7.54 -7.59 -4.32
N LYS A 88 8.13 -6.51 -3.80
CA LYS A 88 8.58 -6.44 -2.42
C LYS A 88 7.39 -6.39 -1.45
N ILE A 89 6.33 -5.69 -1.78
CA ILE A 89 5.10 -5.71 -0.97
C ILE A 89 4.56 -7.13 -0.87
N ALA A 90 4.44 -7.83 -1.99
CA ALA A 90 3.95 -9.21 -2.01
C ALA A 90 4.84 -10.13 -1.17
N GLU A 91 6.16 -10.04 -1.34
CA GLU A 91 7.14 -10.85 -0.60
C GLU A 91 7.01 -10.61 0.91
N ARG A 92 7.02 -9.34 1.34
CA ARG A 92 6.97 -9.01 2.77
C ARG A 92 5.65 -9.40 3.41
N LEU A 93 4.53 -9.20 2.74
CA LEU A 93 3.23 -9.57 3.29
C LEU A 93 3.04 -11.08 3.34
N SER A 94 3.55 -11.81 2.36
CA SER A 94 3.52 -13.28 2.39
C SER A 94 4.37 -13.82 3.53
N ASP A 95 5.59 -13.29 3.70
CA ASP A 95 6.52 -13.78 4.72
C ASP A 95 6.06 -13.45 6.14
N SER A 96 5.48 -12.27 6.37
CA SER A 96 5.14 -11.80 7.71
C SER A 96 3.70 -12.11 8.14
N LEU A 97 2.77 -12.22 7.20
CA LEU A 97 1.34 -12.30 7.50
C LEU A 97 0.62 -13.44 6.78
N ASP A 98 1.34 -14.29 6.05
CA ASP A 98 0.78 -15.37 5.21
C ASP A 98 -0.28 -14.87 4.21
N VAL A 99 -0.16 -13.62 3.76
CA VAL A 99 -1.05 -13.10 2.72
C VAL A 99 -0.69 -13.76 1.39
N ARG A 100 -1.69 -14.26 0.69
CA ARG A 100 -1.48 -14.82 -0.65
C ARG A 100 -1.13 -13.68 -1.61
N PRO A 101 -0.09 -13.81 -2.44
CA PRO A 101 0.24 -12.77 -3.42
C PRO A 101 -0.94 -12.41 -4.33
N GLU A 102 -1.79 -13.37 -4.64
CA GLU A 102 -2.99 -13.19 -5.47
C GLU A 102 -3.97 -12.20 -4.83
N ASP A 103 -3.93 -12.04 -3.51
CA ASP A 103 -4.85 -11.17 -2.77
C ASP A 103 -4.32 -9.74 -2.58
N ILE A 104 -3.20 -9.39 -3.20
CA ILE A 104 -2.59 -8.08 -3.05
C ILE A 104 -2.79 -7.27 -4.33
N VAL A 105 -3.54 -6.17 -4.22
CA VAL A 105 -3.75 -5.25 -5.33
C VAL A 105 -3.12 -3.90 -4.95
N VAL A 106 -2.20 -3.42 -5.77
CA VAL A 106 -1.50 -2.16 -5.52
C VAL A 106 -1.79 -1.18 -6.64
N ASN A 107 -2.08 0.06 -6.27
CA ASN A 107 -2.29 1.16 -7.20
C ASN A 107 -1.48 2.35 -6.74
N LEU A 108 -0.73 2.97 -7.65
CA LEU A 108 0.05 4.18 -7.36
C LEU A 108 -0.64 5.39 -7.97
N VAL A 109 -0.72 6.46 -7.18
CA VAL A 109 -1.25 7.76 -7.61
C VAL A 109 -0.10 8.75 -7.54
N GLU A 110 0.35 9.23 -8.69
CA GLU A 110 1.48 10.16 -8.75
C GLU A 110 1.01 11.60 -8.61
N VAL A 111 1.75 12.37 -7.79
CA VAL A 111 1.53 13.80 -7.59
C VAL A 111 2.87 14.54 -7.70
N HIS A 112 2.81 15.86 -7.63
CA HIS A 112 4.01 16.71 -7.63
C HIS A 112 4.33 17.16 -6.21
N PRO A 113 5.59 17.56 -5.91
CA PRO A 113 5.96 18.04 -4.58
C PRO A 113 5.09 19.20 -4.07
N GLN A 114 4.63 20.06 -4.96
CA GLN A 114 3.76 21.19 -4.61
C GLN A 114 2.36 20.77 -4.14
N ASP A 115 1.99 19.50 -4.32
CA ASP A 115 0.66 18.98 -3.97
C ASP A 115 0.57 18.51 -2.52
N TRP A 116 1.61 18.75 -1.72
CA TRP A 116 1.67 18.32 -0.33
C TRP A 116 1.66 19.48 0.65
N SER A 117 0.86 19.34 1.70
CA SER A 117 1.02 20.07 2.95
C SER A 117 1.10 19.04 4.07
N LEU A 118 2.22 19.02 4.78
CA LEU A 118 2.47 18.01 5.82
C LEU A 118 2.15 18.53 7.22
N GLY A 119 1.44 19.62 7.30
CA GLY A 119 1.02 20.23 8.56
C GLY A 119 1.25 21.74 8.56
N ASN A 120 0.68 22.40 9.55
CA ASN A 120 0.77 23.86 9.75
C ASN A 120 0.21 24.71 8.60
N GLY A 121 -0.49 24.10 7.64
CA GLY A 121 -1.04 24.82 6.49
C GLY A 121 0.02 25.30 5.50
N GLU A 122 1.22 24.71 5.52
CA GLU A 122 2.34 25.10 4.69
C GLU A 122 2.64 24.03 3.63
N GLY A 123 3.12 24.46 2.47
CA GLY A 123 3.63 23.58 1.42
C GLY A 123 5.13 23.39 1.58
N GLN A 124 5.57 22.43 2.37
CA GLN A 124 6.98 22.25 2.71
C GLN A 124 7.86 21.90 1.52
N TYR A 125 7.27 21.30 0.47
CA TYR A 125 8.00 20.92 -0.75
C TYR A 125 7.68 21.83 -1.94
N ALA A 126 6.85 22.83 -1.75
CA ALA A 126 6.45 23.73 -2.83
C ALA A 126 7.52 24.75 -3.19
#